data_20ae1b9b819e133f5dd768c35c32397c
#
_entry.id   20ae1b9b819e133f5dd768c35c32397c
#
_cell.length_a   1.000
_cell.length_b   1.000
_cell.length_c   1.000
_cell.angle_alpha   90.00
_cell.angle_beta   90.00
_cell.angle_gamma   90.00
#
_symmetry.space_group_name_H-M   'P 1'
#
loop_
_entity.id
_entity.type
_entity.pdbx_description
1 polymer ?
#
loop_
_entity_poly.entity_id
_entity_poly.type
_entity_poly.pdbx_seq_one_letter_code
_entity_poly.pdbx_strand_id
1 'polypeptide(L)'
;MIRKKRMSKGIAKILSGLLVFGMVAGVVPAVPHGTLQVQAANEHSHPVCGSSCTDDSSHTNLEFAKLTGSEDTLKIGETTIQSTDNNLELPAGCYYLSDSFEPSYSIIVKGDVKICLNGHNINMKSAGNVFEVDKGGTLTLTDCKGSSSISHSDVEWGRGVLVSNGTF
;
A
#
# COMPACT_ATOMS: atom_id res chain seq x y z
N MET A 1 -1.74 7.54 -71.27
CA MET A 1 -3.15 7.26 -70.91
C MET A 1 -3.27 7.33 -69.38
N ILE A 2 -3.68 8.53 -68.84
CA ILE A 2 -3.68 8.80 -67.40
C ILE A 2 -5.14 8.78 -66.96
N ARG A 3 -5.49 7.83 -66.08
CA ARG A 3 -6.82 7.78 -65.45
C ARG A 3 -6.79 8.46 -64.09
N LYS A 4 -7.42 9.65 -64.01
CA LYS A 4 -7.75 10.33 -62.77
C LYS A 4 -8.83 9.57 -61.99
N LYS A 5 -8.55 9.15 -60.77
CA LYS A 5 -9.53 8.57 -59.81
C LYS A 5 -10.07 9.70 -58.92
N ARG A 6 -11.38 9.92 -59.01
CA ARG A 6 -12.12 10.93 -58.20
C ARG A 6 -12.15 10.54 -56.74
N MET A 7 -11.80 11.50 -55.87
CA MET A 7 -12.04 11.41 -54.44
C MET A 7 -13.50 11.75 -54.13
N SER A 8 -14.16 10.82 -53.45
CA SER A 8 -15.47 11.01 -52.86
C SER A 8 -15.32 11.68 -51.47
N LYS A 9 -15.96 12.87 -51.31
CA LYS A 9 -16.07 13.56 -50.03
C LYS A 9 -17.16 12.96 -49.19
N GLY A 10 -16.79 12.18 -48.17
CA GLY A 10 -17.71 11.72 -47.10
C GLY A 10 -17.78 12.83 -46.05
N ILE A 11 -18.96 13.39 -45.87
CA ILE A 11 -19.28 14.38 -44.83
C ILE A 11 -19.53 13.62 -43.53
N ALA A 12 -18.61 13.71 -42.57
CA ALA A 12 -18.81 13.22 -41.22
C ALA A 12 -19.57 14.27 -40.39
N LYS A 13 -20.78 13.94 -39.99
CA LYS A 13 -21.58 14.75 -39.05
C LYS A 13 -21.00 14.59 -37.65
N ILE A 14 -20.43 15.67 -37.12
CA ILE A 14 -19.96 15.79 -35.75
C ILE A 14 -21.20 16.06 -34.89
N LEU A 15 -21.57 15.09 -34.06
CA LEU A 15 -22.58 15.26 -33.04
C LEU A 15 -21.90 15.81 -31.77
N SER A 16 -22.06 17.12 -31.56
CA SER A 16 -21.54 17.78 -30.35
C SER A 16 -22.45 17.46 -29.16
N GLY A 17 -22.01 16.50 -28.33
CA GLY A 17 -22.58 16.28 -27.00
C GLY A 17 -21.96 17.27 -26.02
N LEU A 18 -22.74 18.29 -25.62
CA LEU A 18 -22.37 19.26 -24.60
C LEU A 18 -22.47 18.60 -23.23
N LEU A 19 -21.35 18.15 -22.67
CA LEU A 19 -21.27 17.64 -21.31
C LEU A 19 -20.99 18.83 -20.38
N VAL A 20 -22.04 19.29 -19.71
CA VAL A 20 -21.95 20.32 -18.67
C VAL A 20 -21.32 19.69 -17.43
N PHE A 21 -20.03 19.90 -17.23
CA PHE A 21 -19.38 19.63 -15.95
C PHE A 21 -19.72 20.76 -14.98
N GLY A 22 -20.63 20.48 -14.02
CA GLY A 22 -20.84 21.33 -12.87
C GLY A 22 -19.56 21.37 -12.01
N MET A 23 -18.81 22.45 -12.08
CA MET A 23 -17.75 22.72 -11.09
C MET A 23 -18.39 23.06 -9.75
N VAL A 24 -18.45 22.11 -8.85
CA VAL A 24 -18.61 22.40 -7.43
C VAL A 24 -17.25 22.89 -6.94
N ALA A 25 -17.14 24.21 -6.79
CA ALA A 25 -16.00 24.82 -6.11
C ALA A 25 -16.10 24.51 -4.61
N GLY A 26 -15.65 23.32 -4.23
CA GLY A 26 -15.42 22.97 -2.84
C GLY A 26 -14.12 23.65 -2.38
N VAL A 27 -14.24 24.54 -1.41
CA VAL A 27 -13.11 25.13 -0.68
C VAL A 27 -12.39 23.97 0.02
N VAL A 28 -11.25 23.55 -0.51
CA VAL A 28 -10.38 22.57 0.16
C VAL A 28 -9.60 23.32 1.23
N PRO A 29 -9.80 23.07 2.53
CA PRO A 29 -8.93 23.64 3.55
C PRO A 29 -7.52 23.11 3.32
N ALA A 30 -6.54 24.00 3.30
CA ALA A 30 -5.13 23.66 3.20
C ALA A 30 -4.75 22.82 4.41
N VAL A 31 -4.54 21.51 4.20
CA VAL A 31 -4.03 20.58 5.21
C VAL A 31 -2.51 20.72 5.23
N PRO A 32 -1.90 21.09 6.36
CA PRO A 32 -0.45 21.16 6.45
C PRO A 32 0.16 19.76 6.42
N HIS A 33 1.04 19.56 5.44
CA HIS A 33 2.04 18.49 5.32
C HIS A 33 1.62 17.04 5.65
N GLY A 34 1.22 16.30 4.62
CA GLY A 34 1.73 14.96 4.44
C GLY A 34 1.07 13.81 5.19
N THR A 35 -0.25 13.71 5.23
CA THR A 35 -0.90 12.40 5.35
C THR A 35 -1.62 12.10 4.04
N LEU A 36 -1.03 11.24 3.22
CA LEU A 36 -1.75 10.61 2.13
C LEU A 36 -2.84 9.72 2.74
N GLN A 37 -4.03 10.28 2.95
CA GLN A 37 -5.20 9.44 3.23
C GLN A 37 -5.60 8.78 1.92
N VAL A 38 -5.08 7.59 1.68
CA VAL A 38 -5.58 6.70 0.64
C VAL A 38 -6.90 6.15 1.15
N GLN A 39 -8.03 6.77 0.77
CA GLN A 39 -9.34 6.14 0.87
C GLN A 39 -9.43 5.07 -0.21
N ALA A 40 -8.85 3.91 0.05
CA ALA A 40 -9.22 2.70 -0.67
C ALA A 40 -10.60 2.25 -0.15
N ALA A 41 -11.47 1.80 -1.03
CA ALA A 41 -12.74 1.21 -0.64
C ALA A 41 -12.47 0.12 0.42
N ASN A 42 -13.26 0.13 1.49
CA ASN A 42 -13.07 -0.68 2.70
C ASN A 42 -13.32 -2.17 2.42
N GLU A 43 -12.36 -2.81 1.74
CA GLU A 43 -12.44 -4.24 1.45
C GLU A 43 -12.01 -5.10 2.65
N HIS A 44 -11.38 -4.49 3.66
CA HIS A 44 -10.83 -5.20 4.79
C HIS A 44 -10.91 -4.37 6.08
N SER A 45 -11.67 -4.83 7.04
CA SER A 45 -11.76 -4.20 8.36
C SER A 45 -11.90 -5.24 9.46
N HIS A 46 -11.18 -5.06 10.56
CA HIS A 46 -11.28 -5.87 11.76
C HIS A 46 -10.65 -5.13 12.96
N PRO A 47 -10.95 -5.54 14.20
CA PRO A 47 -10.27 -4.99 15.35
C PRO A 47 -8.79 -5.44 15.39
N VAL A 48 -7.95 -4.58 15.92
CA VAL A 48 -6.56 -4.91 16.27
C VAL A 48 -6.39 -4.74 17.75
N CYS A 49 -6.05 -5.83 18.43
CA CYS A 49 -5.75 -5.81 19.84
C CYS A 49 -4.37 -5.22 20.10
N GLY A 50 -4.29 -4.30 21.03
CA GLY A 50 -3.02 -3.81 21.58
C GLY A 50 -2.70 -4.46 22.92
N SER A 51 -1.53 -4.19 23.46
CA SER A 51 -1.08 -4.70 24.77
C SER A 51 -1.98 -4.30 25.95
N SER A 52 -2.83 -3.31 25.78
CA SER A 52 -3.81 -2.83 26.78
C SER A 52 -5.21 -3.40 26.61
N CYS A 53 -5.40 -4.33 25.66
CA CYS A 53 -6.70 -4.93 25.41
C CYS A 53 -7.08 -5.89 26.52
N THR A 54 -8.16 -5.61 27.24
CA THR A 54 -8.59 -6.36 28.41
C THR A 54 -9.84 -7.21 28.16
N ASP A 55 -10.62 -6.93 27.11
CA ASP A 55 -11.81 -7.71 26.75
C ASP A 55 -12.16 -7.54 25.26
N ASP A 56 -12.99 -8.47 24.75
CA ASP A 56 -13.42 -8.51 23.35
C ASP A 56 -14.51 -7.47 22.99
N SER A 57 -15.06 -6.78 23.99
CA SER A 57 -16.27 -5.95 23.80
C SER A 57 -16.00 -4.51 23.39
N SER A 58 -14.75 -4.05 23.49
CA SER A 58 -14.35 -2.65 23.29
C SER A 58 -13.53 -2.39 22.01
N HIS A 59 -13.39 -3.37 21.13
CA HIS A 59 -12.56 -3.24 19.94
C HIS A 59 -13.24 -2.43 18.86
N THR A 60 -12.59 -1.34 18.46
CA THR A 60 -13.00 -0.58 17.27
C THR A 60 -12.40 -1.24 16.02
N ASN A 61 -13.22 -1.50 15.02
CA ASN A 61 -12.73 -1.95 13.73
C ASN A 61 -11.85 -0.86 13.10
N LEU A 62 -10.67 -1.26 12.67
CA LEU A 62 -9.81 -0.44 11.84
C LEU A 62 -10.02 -0.80 10.37
N GLU A 63 -9.93 0.19 9.52
CA GLU A 63 -10.00 0.05 8.09
C GLU A 63 -8.60 -0.05 7.51
N PHE A 64 -8.37 -1.05 6.67
CA PHE A 64 -7.06 -1.36 6.11
C PHE A 64 -7.04 -1.06 4.63
N ALA A 65 -6.04 -0.31 4.19
CA ALA A 65 -5.75 -0.13 2.78
C ALA A 65 -5.06 -1.39 2.20
N LYS A 66 -5.37 -1.71 0.95
CA LYS A 66 -4.74 -2.81 0.24
C LYS A 66 -3.26 -2.56 0.04
N LEU A 67 -2.42 -3.52 0.45
CA LEU A 67 -0.98 -3.54 0.24
C LEU A 67 -0.60 -4.74 -0.61
N THR A 68 0.12 -4.47 -1.69
CA THR A 68 0.80 -5.47 -2.50
C THR A 68 2.26 -5.11 -2.64
N GLY A 69 3.09 -6.06 -3.03
CA GLY A 69 4.51 -5.81 -3.21
C GLY A 69 5.11 -6.65 -4.31
N SER A 70 6.30 -6.26 -4.73
CA SER A 70 7.19 -7.00 -5.60
C SER A 70 8.62 -6.91 -5.06
N GLU A 71 9.62 -7.24 -5.87
CA GLU A 71 11.03 -7.21 -5.47
C GLU A 71 11.51 -5.81 -5.05
N ASP A 72 11.05 -4.77 -5.76
CA ASP A 72 11.55 -3.38 -5.65
C ASP A 72 10.45 -2.33 -5.44
N THR A 73 9.20 -2.75 -5.30
CA THR A 73 8.07 -1.84 -5.14
C THR A 73 7.07 -2.29 -4.09
N LEU A 74 6.40 -1.33 -3.45
CA LEU A 74 5.16 -1.54 -2.72
C LEU A 74 4.03 -0.77 -3.43
N LYS A 75 2.82 -1.30 -3.37
CA LYS A 75 1.61 -0.62 -3.82
C LYS A 75 0.61 -0.50 -2.69
N ILE A 76 0.15 0.72 -2.44
CA ILE A 76 -0.93 1.02 -1.50
C ILE A 76 -2.13 1.49 -2.32
N GLY A 77 -3.12 0.62 -2.50
CA GLY A 77 -4.19 0.85 -3.47
C GLY A 77 -3.59 1.07 -4.87
N GLU A 78 -3.80 2.24 -5.45
CA GLU A 78 -3.26 2.62 -6.76
C GLU A 78 -1.88 3.32 -6.69
N THR A 79 -1.42 3.68 -5.49
CA THR A 79 -0.14 4.39 -5.30
C THR A 79 1.01 3.42 -5.25
N THR A 80 2.00 3.62 -6.11
CA THR A 80 3.25 2.82 -6.12
C THR A 80 4.36 3.55 -5.38
N ILE A 81 5.00 2.84 -4.45
CA ILE A 81 6.21 3.25 -3.74
C ILE A 81 7.37 2.51 -4.37
N GLN A 82 8.31 3.24 -4.95
CA GLN A 82 9.55 2.70 -5.49
C GLN A 82 10.61 2.61 -4.40
N SER A 83 11.55 1.69 -4.54
CA SER A 83 12.71 1.63 -3.64
C SER A 83 13.57 2.88 -3.82
N THR A 84 14.05 3.41 -2.69
CA THR A 84 15.02 4.50 -2.62
C THR A 84 16.17 4.05 -1.72
N ASP A 85 17.39 4.18 -2.19
CA ASP A 85 18.59 3.77 -1.45
C ASP A 85 18.52 2.32 -0.90
N ASN A 86 17.96 1.42 -1.70
CA ASN A 86 17.72 0.01 -1.34
C ASN A 86 16.75 -0.17 -0.16
N ASN A 87 15.79 0.73 0.00
CA ASN A 87 14.75 0.66 1.00
C ASN A 87 13.36 0.92 0.39
N LEU A 88 12.34 0.29 0.95
CA LEU A 88 10.94 0.51 0.62
C LEU A 88 10.29 1.23 1.81
N GLU A 89 10.11 2.54 1.74
CA GLU A 89 9.56 3.31 2.85
C GLU A 89 8.03 3.16 2.93
N LEU A 90 7.55 2.49 3.98
CA LEU A 90 6.13 2.32 4.26
C LEU A 90 5.65 3.43 5.19
N PRO A 91 4.77 4.33 4.73
CA PRO A 91 4.24 5.42 5.56
C PRO A 91 3.30 4.90 6.65
N ALA A 92 3.02 5.74 7.64
CA ALA A 92 2.04 5.45 8.70
C ALA A 92 0.67 5.09 8.10
N GLY A 93 0.01 4.07 8.65
CA GLY A 93 -1.29 3.62 8.18
C GLY A 93 -1.64 2.19 8.60
N CYS A 94 -2.84 1.77 8.23
CA CYS A 94 -3.31 0.40 8.39
C CYS A 94 -3.37 -0.28 7.03
N TYR A 95 -2.73 -1.44 6.88
CA TYR A 95 -2.58 -2.13 5.61
C TYR A 95 -2.95 -3.61 5.73
N TYR A 96 -3.53 -4.19 4.69
CA TYR A 96 -3.69 -5.63 4.59
C TYR A 96 -3.02 -6.17 3.34
N LEU A 97 -2.40 -7.34 3.45
CA LEU A 97 -1.85 -8.03 2.29
C LEU A 97 -2.97 -8.64 1.47
N SER A 98 -2.97 -8.40 0.17
CA SER A 98 -3.89 -9.09 -0.76
C SER A 98 -3.22 -10.28 -1.46
N ASP A 99 -1.90 -10.32 -1.44
CA ASP A 99 -1.08 -11.39 -2.02
C ASP A 99 0.23 -11.54 -1.22
N SER A 100 0.83 -12.72 -1.30
CA SER A 100 2.21 -12.94 -0.84
C SER A 100 3.19 -12.27 -1.78
N PHE A 101 4.30 -11.74 -1.27
CA PHE A 101 5.33 -11.13 -2.10
C PHE A 101 6.74 -11.33 -1.53
N GLU A 102 7.75 -11.07 -2.36
CA GLU A 102 9.14 -11.35 -2.08
C GLU A 102 9.98 -10.09 -2.34
N PRO A 103 10.14 -9.20 -1.32
CA PRO A 103 10.94 -8.00 -1.48
C PRO A 103 12.43 -8.32 -1.55
N SER A 104 13.17 -7.52 -2.32
CA SER A 104 14.63 -7.54 -2.35
C SER A 104 15.24 -6.46 -1.44
N TYR A 105 14.41 -5.56 -0.90
CA TYR A 105 14.83 -4.46 -0.04
C TYR A 105 14.05 -4.44 1.26
N SER A 106 14.68 -3.92 2.32
CA SER A 106 14.01 -3.77 3.62
C SER A 106 12.82 -2.81 3.53
N ILE A 107 11.75 -3.16 4.21
CA ILE A 107 10.56 -2.31 4.36
C ILE A 107 10.78 -1.44 5.60
N ILE A 108 11.02 -0.15 5.39
CA ILE A 108 11.27 0.80 6.47
C ILE A 108 9.93 1.35 6.97
N VAL A 109 9.67 1.13 8.25
CA VAL A 109 8.44 1.58 8.90
C VAL A 109 8.63 3.00 9.43
N LYS A 110 7.86 3.93 8.89
CA LYS A 110 7.85 5.35 9.28
C LYS A 110 6.55 5.68 10.00
N GLY A 111 6.60 5.90 11.32
CA GLY A 111 5.43 6.22 12.13
C GLY A 111 4.61 4.98 12.56
N ASP A 112 3.34 5.15 12.86
CA ASP A 112 2.47 4.06 13.33
C ASP A 112 1.91 3.26 12.14
N VAL A 113 2.40 2.05 11.98
CA VAL A 113 2.04 1.12 10.90
C VAL A 113 1.42 -0.14 11.48
N LYS A 114 0.24 -0.50 10.99
CA LYS A 114 -0.44 -1.75 11.32
C LYS A 114 -0.62 -2.57 10.05
N ILE A 115 -0.17 -3.81 10.06
CA ILE A 115 -0.28 -4.71 8.90
C ILE A 115 -1.04 -5.97 9.31
N CYS A 116 -2.14 -6.24 8.60
CA CYS A 116 -2.78 -7.54 8.61
C CYS A 116 -2.20 -8.40 7.48
N LEU A 117 -1.58 -9.51 7.83
CA LEU A 117 -1.00 -10.44 6.86
C LEU A 117 -2.07 -11.18 6.05
N ASN A 118 -3.30 -11.30 6.59
CA ASN A 118 -4.48 -11.79 5.88
C ASN A 118 -4.28 -13.17 5.20
N GLY A 119 -3.49 -14.06 5.83
CA GLY A 119 -3.17 -15.39 5.29
C GLY A 119 -2.04 -15.39 4.25
N HIS A 120 -1.35 -14.27 4.03
CA HIS A 120 -0.27 -14.14 3.05
C HIS A 120 1.10 -14.04 3.69
N ASN A 121 2.15 -14.29 2.90
CA ASN A 121 3.53 -14.35 3.36
C ASN A 121 4.36 -13.21 2.76
N ILE A 122 5.36 -12.77 3.53
CA ILE A 122 6.43 -11.92 3.04
C ILE A 122 7.73 -12.70 3.19
N ASN A 123 8.39 -12.99 2.07
CA ASN A 123 9.64 -13.76 2.06
C ASN A 123 10.76 -12.95 1.41
N MET A 124 11.67 -12.40 2.22
CA MET A 124 12.79 -11.59 1.75
C MET A 124 13.75 -12.43 0.91
N LYS A 125 14.09 -11.95 -0.29
CA LYS A 125 15.01 -12.63 -1.21
C LYS A 125 16.48 -12.31 -0.97
N SER A 126 16.77 -11.13 -0.42
CA SER A 126 18.15 -10.65 -0.23
C SER A 126 18.55 -10.64 1.25
N ALA A 127 19.83 -10.41 1.51
CA ALA A 127 20.32 -10.13 2.86
C ALA A 127 19.73 -8.81 3.37
N GLY A 128 19.29 -8.80 4.62
CA GLY A 128 18.70 -7.60 5.26
C GLY A 128 17.58 -7.96 6.22
N ASN A 129 16.79 -6.98 6.57
CA ASN A 129 15.64 -7.15 7.44
C ASN A 129 14.36 -7.06 6.61
N VAL A 130 13.38 -7.93 6.85
CA VAL A 130 12.10 -7.79 6.15
C VAL A 130 11.46 -6.46 6.52
N PHE A 131 11.36 -6.19 7.83
CA PHE A 131 10.95 -4.87 8.34
C PHE A 131 12.07 -4.26 9.17
N GLU A 132 12.21 -2.96 9.03
CA GLU A 132 13.05 -2.15 9.88
C GLU A 132 12.22 -1.01 10.47
N VAL A 133 12.05 -1.03 11.79
CA VAL A 133 11.29 -0.01 12.51
C VAL A 133 12.25 1.06 12.96
N ASP A 134 12.19 2.20 12.29
CA ASP A 134 13.07 3.35 12.51
C ASP A 134 12.63 4.16 13.75
N LYS A 135 13.43 5.14 14.11
CA LYS A 135 13.19 6.00 15.28
C LYS A 135 11.81 6.64 15.24
N GLY A 136 11.01 6.36 16.27
CA GLY A 136 9.65 6.86 16.40
C GLY A 136 8.63 6.10 15.57
N GLY A 137 9.05 5.04 14.87
CA GLY A 137 8.14 4.10 14.22
C GLY A 137 7.51 3.12 15.21
N THR A 138 6.33 2.65 14.87
CA THR A 138 5.64 1.54 15.56
C THR A 138 5.12 0.59 14.50
N LEU A 139 5.46 -0.69 14.65
CA LEU A 139 4.93 -1.75 13.79
C LEU A 139 4.02 -2.67 14.60
N THR A 140 2.80 -2.86 14.15
CA THR A 140 1.89 -3.89 14.67
C THR A 140 1.59 -4.88 13.56
N LEU A 141 1.86 -6.15 13.81
CA LEU A 141 1.53 -7.24 12.90
C LEU A 141 0.34 -8.04 13.43
N THR A 142 -0.59 -8.36 12.55
CA THR A 142 -1.75 -9.19 12.84
C THR A 142 -2.04 -10.11 11.67
N ASP A 143 -2.81 -11.15 11.88
CA ASP A 143 -3.23 -12.07 10.83
C ASP A 143 -4.64 -12.59 11.11
N CYS A 144 -5.63 -12.06 10.41
CA CYS A 144 -7.03 -12.42 10.61
C CYS A 144 -7.42 -13.78 10.01
N LYS A 145 -6.57 -14.38 9.17
CA LYS A 145 -6.82 -15.70 8.56
C LYS A 145 -5.94 -16.82 9.14
N GLY A 146 -4.86 -16.44 9.82
CA GLY A 146 -3.85 -17.39 10.29
C GLY A 146 -2.97 -17.94 9.18
N SER A 147 -1.92 -18.66 9.56
CA SER A 147 -0.98 -19.33 8.64
C SER A 147 -0.05 -18.42 7.85
N SER A 148 0.07 -17.14 8.19
CA SER A 148 1.02 -16.23 7.56
C SER A 148 2.41 -16.37 8.13
N SER A 149 3.40 -15.97 7.34
CA SER A 149 4.81 -15.92 7.77
C SER A 149 5.54 -14.70 7.25
N ILE A 150 6.54 -14.28 8.00
CA ILE A 150 7.57 -13.33 7.59
C ILE A 150 8.89 -14.07 7.69
N SER A 151 9.57 -14.24 6.56
CA SER A 151 10.74 -15.11 6.45
C SER A 151 11.79 -14.54 5.50
N HIS A 152 12.96 -15.13 5.54
CA HIS A 152 14.04 -14.95 4.60
C HIS A 152 14.25 -16.24 3.81
N SER A 153 14.62 -16.13 2.55
CA SER A 153 15.19 -17.22 1.77
C SER A 153 16.72 -17.16 1.80
N ASP A 154 17.34 -18.22 2.30
CA ASP A 154 18.77 -18.57 2.17
C ASP A 154 19.80 -17.50 2.57
N VAL A 155 19.60 -16.73 3.61
CA VAL A 155 20.61 -15.77 4.05
C VAL A 155 21.06 -16.02 5.49
N GLU A 156 22.35 -16.02 5.68
CA GLU A 156 23.00 -16.22 6.98
C GLU A 156 22.74 -15.04 7.95
N TRP A 157 22.40 -13.84 7.42
CA TRP A 157 22.26 -12.60 8.16
C TRP A 157 20.97 -11.86 7.81
N GLY A 158 19.85 -12.33 8.31
CA GLY A 158 18.58 -11.66 8.09
C GLY A 158 17.68 -11.70 9.33
N ARG A 159 16.81 -10.71 9.47
CA ARG A 159 15.79 -10.67 10.52
C ARG A 159 14.42 -10.46 9.91
N GLY A 160 13.39 -11.08 10.50
CA GLY A 160 12.01 -10.76 10.15
C GLY A 160 11.69 -9.30 10.50
N VAL A 161 12.04 -8.88 11.71
CA VAL A 161 11.87 -7.48 12.16
C VAL A 161 13.12 -7.03 12.89
N LEU A 162 13.64 -5.87 12.52
CA LEU A 162 14.65 -5.13 13.26
C LEU A 162 14.01 -3.87 13.83
N VAL A 163 14.14 -3.65 15.13
CA VAL A 163 13.67 -2.42 15.79
C VAL A 163 14.86 -1.59 16.20
N SER A 164 15.02 -0.43 15.55
CA SER A 164 16.08 0.55 15.83
C SER A 164 15.47 1.81 16.43
N ASN A 165 15.33 1.85 17.75
CA ASN A 165 14.69 2.95 18.49
C ASN A 165 13.18 3.19 18.18
N GLY A 166 12.49 2.17 17.71
CA GLY A 166 11.04 2.15 17.50
C GLY A 166 10.34 1.22 18.50
N THR A 167 9.12 0.78 18.13
CA THR A 167 8.30 -0.20 18.89
C THR A 167 7.76 -1.29 17.96
N PHE A 168 7.70 -2.49 18.47
CA PHE A 168 7.12 -3.64 17.80
C PHE A 168 6.17 -4.38 18.73
#